data_a8c7cbb0c3f25816630d04ee8cc7f440
#
_entry.id   a8c7cbb0c3f25816630d04ee8cc7f440
#
_cell.length_a   1.000
_cell.length_b   1.000
_cell.length_c   1.000
_cell.angle_alpha   90.00
_cell.angle_beta   90.00
_cell.angle_gamma   90.00
#
_symmetry.space_group_name_H-M   'P 1'
#
loop_
_entity.id
_entity.type
_entity.pdbx_description
1 polymer ?
#
loop_
_entity_poly.entity_id
_entity_poly.type
_entity_poly.pdbx_seq_one_letter_code
_entity_poly.pdbx_strand_id
1 'polypeptide(L)'
;MQDTPMKKSFETTLMKILVEEVSYTGSAFGTTEEGEGVFLNSRMVDRLALEGEEILMAHCIPNYEDKRDHTPWRCVRGEVIDQLTEV
;
A
#
# COMPACT_ATOMS: atom_id res chain seq x y z
N MET A 1 -30.94 4.93 -10.18
CA MET A 1 -30.27 5.15 -10.17
C MET A 1 -29.47 5.11 -10.05
N GLN A 2 -29.47 4.99 -9.91
CA GLN A 2 -28.61 5.06 -9.82
C GLN A 2 -27.73 5.00 -9.51
N ASP A 3 -27.71 4.86 -9.34
CA ASP A 3 -26.84 4.85 -9.23
C ASP A 3 -25.96 4.94 -8.83
N THR A 4 -25.84 4.83 -8.57
CA THR A 4 -24.97 5.01 -8.24
C THR A 4 -24.04 5.32 -8.09
N PRO A 5 -23.94 5.46 -7.94
CA PRO A 5 -22.95 5.71 -7.94
C PRO A 5 -22.04 5.93 -7.62
N MET A 6 -22.06 6.23 -7.51
CA MET A 6 -21.26 6.33 -7.29
C MET A 6 -20.38 6.22 -6.85
N LYS A 7 -20.46 6.27 -6.26
CA LYS A 7 -19.49 6.02 -5.88
C LYS A 7 -18.83 5.29 -6.62
N LYS A 8 -18.45 5.63 -7.04
CA LYS A 8 -17.82 4.84 -7.73
C LYS A 8 -16.71 4.31 -7.06
N SER A 9 -16.63 3.15 -6.96
CA SER A 9 -15.49 2.57 -6.32
C SER A 9 -14.35 2.58 -7.31
N PHE A 10 -13.16 2.73 -6.78
CA PHE A 10 -11.99 2.58 -7.59
C PHE A 10 -11.78 1.12 -7.88
N GLU A 11 -11.29 0.85 -9.06
CA GLU A 11 -10.79 -0.47 -9.33
C GLU A 11 -9.42 -0.59 -8.72
N THR A 12 -9.28 -1.48 -7.79
CA THR A 12 -7.98 -1.70 -7.16
C THR A 12 -7.38 -2.98 -7.71
N THR A 13 -6.06 -3.03 -7.65
CA THR A 13 -5.33 -4.25 -7.98
C THR A 13 -4.82 -4.83 -6.67
N LEU A 14 -5.12 -6.09 -6.46
CA LEU A 14 -4.69 -6.78 -5.25
C LEU A 14 -3.28 -7.28 -5.45
N MET A 15 -2.38 -6.90 -4.55
CA MET A 15 -0.97 -7.23 -4.66
C MET A 15 -0.44 -7.67 -3.32
N LYS A 16 0.51 -8.58 -3.37
CA LYS A 16 1.26 -8.94 -2.19
C LYS A 16 2.49 -8.05 -2.16
N ILE A 17 2.69 -7.34 -1.07
CA ILE A 17 3.83 -6.43 -0.98
C ILE A 17 4.59 -6.66 0.31
N LEU A 18 5.87 -6.34 0.27
CA LEU A 18 6.73 -6.34 1.44
C LEU A 18 6.93 -4.89 1.86
N VAL A 19 6.54 -4.57 3.08
CA VAL A 19 6.78 -3.24 3.63
C VAL A 19 8.25 -3.18 4.02
N GLU A 20 8.98 -2.22 3.47
CA GLU A 20 10.41 -2.20 3.68
C GLU A 20 10.82 -1.35 4.84
N GLU A 21 10.25 -0.18 4.95
CA GLU A 21 10.59 0.62 6.11
C GLU A 21 9.56 1.72 6.32
N VAL A 22 9.41 2.11 7.54
CA VAL A 22 8.54 3.22 7.92
C VAL A 22 9.41 4.43 8.11
N SER A 23 9.09 5.50 7.40
CA SER A 23 9.90 6.71 7.45
C SER A 23 9.60 7.49 8.73
N TYR A 24 10.47 8.45 9.01
CA TYR A 24 10.28 9.26 10.21
C TYR A 24 9.04 10.14 10.11
N THR A 25 8.51 10.34 8.91
CA THR A 25 7.26 11.08 8.76
C THR A 25 6.04 10.22 9.00
N GLY A 26 6.24 8.94 9.22
CA GLY A 26 5.14 8.03 9.52
C GLY A 26 4.57 7.29 8.32
N SER A 27 5.00 7.62 7.12
CA SER A 27 4.58 6.87 5.95
C SER A 27 5.53 5.72 5.71
N ALA A 28 5.20 4.85 4.75
CA ALA A 28 6.03 3.69 4.48
C ALA A 28 6.06 3.42 2.99
N PHE A 29 7.02 2.63 2.60
CA PHE A 29 7.15 2.16 1.23
C PHE A 29 7.26 0.65 1.25
N GLY A 30 6.65 0.04 0.26
CA GLY A 30 6.74 -1.39 0.08
C GLY A 30 7.11 -1.71 -1.35
N THR A 31 7.31 -2.99 -1.61
CA THR A 31 7.73 -3.46 -2.92
C THR A 31 6.89 -4.67 -3.28
N THR A 32 6.42 -4.70 -4.54
CA THR A 32 5.68 -5.85 -5.04
C THR A 32 6.64 -6.96 -5.40
N GLU A 33 6.08 -8.11 -5.71
CA GLU A 33 6.90 -9.24 -6.14
C GLU A 33 7.66 -8.94 -7.42
N GLU A 34 7.19 -7.98 -8.18
CA GLU A 34 7.85 -7.60 -9.43
C GLU A 34 8.80 -6.43 -9.25
N GLY A 35 8.98 -5.99 -8.03
CA GLY A 35 9.94 -4.94 -7.76
C GLY A 35 9.40 -3.53 -7.89
N GLU A 36 8.09 -3.37 -7.98
CA GLU A 36 7.50 -2.05 -8.11
C GLU A 36 7.22 -1.45 -6.74
N GLY A 37 7.43 -0.15 -6.62
CA GLY A 37 7.24 0.54 -5.36
C GLY A 37 5.78 0.85 -5.07
N VAL A 38 5.43 0.77 -3.80
CA VAL A 38 4.08 1.04 -3.31
C VAL A 38 4.20 2.01 -2.15
N PHE A 39 3.42 3.09 -2.22
CA PHE A 39 3.40 4.08 -1.15
C PHE A 39 2.27 3.77 -0.18
N LEU A 40 2.58 3.83 1.11
CA LEU A 40 1.59 3.66 2.17
C LEU A 40 1.62 4.92 3.03
N ASN A 41 0.51 5.66 3.07
CA ASN A 41 0.52 6.91 3.82
C ASN A 41 0.48 6.63 5.32
N SER A 42 0.69 7.68 6.10
CA SER A 42 0.82 7.52 7.55
C SER A 42 -0.44 6.98 8.18
N ARG A 43 -1.59 7.30 7.60
CA ARG A 43 -2.85 6.76 8.13
C ARG A 43 -2.92 5.25 7.98
N MET A 44 -2.42 4.74 6.84
CA MET A 44 -2.34 3.30 6.65
C MET A 44 -1.36 2.66 7.61
N VAL A 45 -0.21 3.32 7.80
CA VAL A 45 0.79 2.81 8.71
C VAL A 45 0.22 2.69 10.12
N ASP A 46 -0.50 3.71 10.54
CA ASP A 46 -1.11 3.68 11.88
C ASP A 46 -2.18 2.61 11.99
N ARG A 47 -3.04 2.55 10.98
CA ARG A 47 -4.16 1.61 11.04
C ARG A 47 -3.68 0.18 11.08
N LEU A 48 -2.64 -0.13 10.33
CA LEU A 48 -2.11 -1.49 10.25
C LEU A 48 -0.99 -1.73 11.24
N ALA A 49 -0.58 -0.71 11.98
CA ALA A 49 0.49 -0.80 12.96
C ALA A 49 1.77 -1.31 12.33
N LEU A 50 2.14 -0.72 11.21
CA LEU A 50 3.31 -1.19 10.47
C LEU A 50 4.59 -0.69 11.13
N GLU A 51 5.59 -1.55 11.14
CA GLU A 51 6.90 -1.22 11.69
C GLU A 51 8.02 -1.50 10.71
N GLY A 52 7.69 -2.18 9.63
CA GLY A 52 8.67 -2.61 8.66
C GLY A 52 8.72 -4.12 8.60
N GLU A 53 8.96 -4.63 7.40
CA GLU A 53 9.11 -6.05 7.14
C GLU A 53 7.83 -6.87 7.26
N GLU A 54 6.69 -6.21 7.27
CA GLU A 54 5.42 -6.93 7.18
C GLU A 54 5.15 -7.30 5.72
N ILE A 55 4.43 -8.38 5.55
CA ILE A 55 3.91 -8.76 4.24
C ILE A 55 2.42 -8.48 4.25
N LEU A 56 1.98 -7.73 3.25
CA LEU A 56 0.59 -7.32 3.16
C LEU A 56 -0.06 -7.87 1.91
N MET A 57 -1.34 -8.16 2.02
CA MET A 57 -2.18 -8.19 0.82
C MET A 57 -2.77 -6.80 0.72
N ALA A 58 -2.44 -6.11 -0.35
CA ALA A 58 -2.73 -4.70 -0.47
C ALA A 58 -3.58 -4.43 -1.69
N HIS A 59 -4.62 -3.63 -1.50
CA HIS A 59 -5.41 -3.13 -2.63
C HIS A 59 -4.80 -1.82 -3.03
N CYS A 60 -4.30 -1.75 -4.26
CA CYS A 60 -3.52 -0.61 -4.71
C CYS A 60 -4.15 0.03 -5.94
N ILE A 61 -3.90 1.31 -6.09
CA ILE A 61 -4.28 2.04 -7.28
C ILE A 61 -3.04 2.77 -7.77
N PRO A 62 -3.06 3.24 -9.02
CA PRO A 62 -1.91 4.01 -9.52
C PRO A 62 -1.68 5.23 -8.66
N ASN A 63 -0.43 5.49 -8.38
CA ASN A 63 -0.06 6.66 -7.61
C ASN A 63 -0.29 7.91 -8.45
N TYR A 64 -0.16 9.09 -7.83
CA TYR A 64 -0.31 10.35 -8.54
C TYR A 64 0.73 10.43 -9.66
N GLU A 65 0.36 11.08 -10.75
CA GLU A 65 1.20 11.07 -11.93
C GLU A 65 2.63 11.52 -11.66
N ASP A 66 2.79 12.53 -10.84
CA ASP A 66 4.11 13.06 -10.58
C ASP A 66 4.94 12.16 -9.69
N LYS A 67 4.35 11.10 -9.16
CA LYS A 67 5.05 10.19 -8.26
C LYS A 67 5.35 8.85 -8.89
N ARG A 68 4.77 8.57 -10.05
CA ARG A 68 4.81 7.21 -10.61
C ARG A 68 6.18 6.77 -11.07
N ASP A 69 7.09 7.71 -11.32
CA ASP A 69 8.41 7.33 -11.79
C ASP A 69 9.13 6.47 -10.77
N HIS A 70 8.94 6.77 -9.50
CA HIS A 70 9.63 6.05 -8.44
C HIS A 70 8.70 5.09 -7.72
N THR A 71 7.44 5.46 -7.60
CA THR A 71 6.50 4.70 -6.80
C THR A 71 5.20 4.63 -7.56
N PRO A 72 5.08 3.66 -8.46
CA PRO A 72 3.90 3.62 -9.34
C PRO A 72 2.59 3.34 -8.65
N TRP A 73 2.61 2.80 -7.45
CA TRP A 73 1.38 2.38 -6.78
C TRP A 73 1.22 3.07 -5.45
N ARG A 74 -0.03 3.19 -5.00
CA ARG A 74 -0.28 3.54 -3.60
C ARG A 74 -1.34 2.61 -3.07
N CYS A 75 -1.19 2.26 -1.81
CA CYS A 75 -2.08 1.32 -1.15
C CYS A 75 -3.25 2.09 -0.55
N VAL A 76 -4.46 1.64 -0.84
CA VAL A 76 -5.65 2.28 -0.28
C VAL A 76 -6.30 1.41 0.77
N ARG A 77 -5.96 0.13 0.81
CA ARG A 77 -6.48 -0.78 1.82
C ARG A 77 -5.58 -2.00 1.86
N GLY A 78 -5.41 -2.57 3.02
CA GLY A 78 -4.56 -3.73 3.12
C GLY A 78 -4.72 -4.45 4.42
N GLU A 79 -4.03 -5.57 4.51
CA GLU A 79 -4.10 -6.42 5.67
C GLU A 79 -2.77 -7.13 5.81
N VAL A 80 -2.26 -7.17 7.04
CA VAL A 80 -1.01 -7.84 7.31
C VAL A 80 -1.24 -9.33 7.32
N ILE A 81 -0.50 -10.07 6.52
CA ILE A 81 -0.65 -11.51 6.48
C ILE A 81 0.56 -12.24 7.03
N ASP A 82 1.69 -11.55 7.18
CA ASP A 82 2.87 -12.19 7.73
C ASP A 82 3.88 -11.12 8.09
N GLN A 83 4.94 -11.55 8.75
CA GLN A 83 6.07 -10.68 9.03
C GLN A 83 7.34 -11.46 8.81
N LEU A 84 8.34 -10.78 8.28
CA LEU A 84 9.62 -11.42 8.05
C LEU A 84 10.52 -11.39 9.26
N THR A 85 10.14 -10.63 10.28
CA THR A 85 10.98 -10.46 11.44
C THR A 85 11.25 -11.79 12.09
N GLU A 86 12.49 -12.04 12.36
CA GLU A 86 12.88 -13.22 13.08
C GLU A 86 12.61 -13.07 14.53
N VAL A 87 12.34 -14.14 15.17
CA VAL A 87 12.11 -14.11 16.61
C VAL A 87 13.25 -14.73 17.33
#